data_d4a90ecdcfde8b4d603539d0272360f7
#
_entry.id   d4a90ecdcfde8b4d603539d0272360f7
#
_cell.length_a   1.000
_cell.length_b   1.000
_cell.length_c   1.000
_cell.angle_alpha   90.00
_cell.angle_beta   90.00
_cell.angle_gamma   90.00
#
_symmetry.space_group_name_H-M   'P 1'
#
loop_
_entity.id
_entity.type
_entity.pdbx_description
1 polymer ?
#
loop_
_entity_poly.entity_id
_entity_poly.type
_entity_poly.pdbx_seq_one_letter_code
_entity_poly.pdbx_strand_id
1 'polypeptide(L)' 'MSSIHDPRYKNLIKELIKIRELKNITQVELATSLKKPQSYIAKVENLDRRIDVIELHDWLSALDKSISDFLASCFEK' A
#
# COMPACT_ATOMS: atom_id res chain seq x y z
N MET A 1 -9.69 12.41 -14.35
CA MET A 1 -9.79 11.56 -13.16
C MET A 1 -8.86 10.37 -13.29
N SER A 2 -8.09 10.09 -12.24
CA SER A 2 -7.13 8.99 -12.29
C SER A 2 -7.83 7.65 -12.20
N SER A 3 -7.38 6.69 -13.02
CA SER A 3 -7.87 5.32 -12.95
C SER A 3 -6.93 4.48 -12.10
N ILE A 4 -7.38 3.27 -11.75
CA ILE A 4 -6.55 2.30 -11.02
C ILE A 4 -5.31 1.92 -11.84
N HIS A 5 -5.33 2.16 -13.15
CA HIS A 5 -4.20 1.87 -14.04
C HIS A 5 -3.34 3.10 -14.34
N ASP A 6 -3.58 4.23 -13.65
CA ASP A 6 -2.71 5.39 -13.75
C ASP A 6 -1.29 4.99 -13.33
N PRO A 7 -0.26 5.30 -14.13
CA PRO A 7 1.11 4.91 -13.80
C PRO A 7 1.58 5.38 -12.42
N ARG A 8 1.10 6.54 -11.97
CA ARG A 8 1.47 7.06 -10.64
C ARG A 8 0.87 6.20 -9.53
N TYR A 9 -0.38 5.74 -9.71
CA TYR A 9 -1.02 4.87 -8.75
C TYR A 9 -0.36 3.49 -8.74
N LYS A 10 -0.05 2.95 -9.91
CA LYS A 10 0.65 1.66 -10.01
C LYS A 10 2.01 1.71 -9.31
N ASN A 11 2.73 2.82 -9.47
CA ASN A 11 4.02 3.01 -8.80
C ASN A 11 3.85 3.06 -7.28
N LEU A 12 2.82 3.74 -6.82
CA LEU A 12 2.51 3.84 -5.39
C LEU A 12 2.28 2.45 -4.79
N ILE A 13 1.47 1.63 -5.46
CA ILE A 13 1.20 0.26 -4.99
C ILE A 13 2.48 -0.59 -5.02
N LYS A 14 3.28 -0.44 -6.08
CA LYS A 14 4.56 -1.17 -6.18
C LYS A 14 5.47 -0.84 -4.99
N GLU A 15 5.53 0.43 -4.58
CA GLU A 15 6.32 0.83 -3.43
C GLU A 15 5.78 0.27 -2.13
N LEU A 16 4.46 0.19 -1.98
CA LEU A 16 3.85 -0.43 -0.80
C LEU A 16 4.24 -1.91 -0.69
N ILE A 17 4.16 -2.63 -1.80
CA ILE A 17 4.55 -4.04 -1.84
C ILE A 17 6.02 -4.19 -1.46
N LYS A 18 6.87 -3.33 -2.03
CA LYS A 18 8.31 -3.36 -1.77
C LYS A 18 8.62 -3.17 -0.28
N ILE A 19 7.98 -2.20 0.36
CA ILE A 19 8.17 -1.95 1.80
C ILE A 19 7.74 -3.18 2.61
N ARG A 20 6.56 -3.73 2.28
CA ARG A 20 6.06 -4.92 2.98
C ARG A 20 7.05 -6.07 2.87
N GLU A 21 7.53 -6.33 1.67
CA GLU A 21 8.44 -7.45 1.41
C GLU A 21 9.81 -7.25 2.07
N LEU A 22 10.33 -6.01 2.02
CA LEU A 22 11.60 -5.71 2.66
C LEU A 22 11.56 -5.88 4.18
N LYS A 23 10.39 -5.72 4.77
CA LYS A 23 10.19 -5.93 6.20
C LYS A 23 9.81 -7.37 6.54
N ASN A 24 9.76 -8.25 5.53
CA ASN A 24 9.39 -9.66 5.69
C ASN A 24 8.00 -9.84 6.30
N ILE A 25 7.08 -8.94 5.93
CA ILE A 25 5.69 -9.00 6.40
C ILE A 25 4.85 -9.64 5.29
N THR A 26 4.13 -10.70 5.63
CA THR A 26 3.26 -11.38 4.67
C THR A 26 1.95 -10.62 4.50
N GLN A 27 1.22 -10.91 3.42
CA GLN A 27 -0.12 -10.35 3.22
C GLN A 27 -1.04 -10.68 4.41
N VAL A 28 -0.95 -11.90 4.94
CA VAL A 28 -1.75 -12.33 6.09
C VAL A 28 -1.43 -11.49 7.32
N GLU A 29 -0.15 -11.26 7.58
CA GLU A 29 0.28 -10.47 8.72
C GLU A 29 -0.20 -9.02 8.60
N LEU A 30 -0.08 -8.43 7.42
CA LEU A 30 -0.56 -7.08 7.19
C LEU A 30 -2.08 -7.00 7.36
N ALA A 31 -2.80 -7.98 6.82
CA ALA A 31 -4.26 -8.05 6.94
C ALA A 31 -4.67 -8.12 8.40
N THR A 32 -3.98 -8.94 9.19
CA THR A 32 -4.24 -9.07 10.62
C THR A 32 -4.07 -7.74 11.34
N SER A 33 -2.98 -7.02 11.04
CA SER A 33 -2.71 -5.70 11.63
C SER A 33 -3.81 -4.69 11.28
N LEU A 34 -4.35 -4.78 10.07
CA LEU A 34 -5.39 -3.87 9.60
C LEU A 34 -6.80 -4.33 9.96
N LYS A 35 -6.94 -5.51 10.57
CA LYS A 35 -8.24 -6.13 10.89
C LYS A 35 -9.09 -6.29 9.64
N LYS A 36 -8.45 -6.75 8.57
CA LYS A 36 -9.07 -6.98 7.26
C LYS A 36 -8.77 -8.42 6.82
N PRO A 37 -9.56 -8.98 5.91
CA PRO A 37 -9.23 -10.29 5.34
C PRO A 37 -8.04 -10.17 4.39
N GLN A 38 -7.29 -11.26 4.23
CA GLN A 38 -6.15 -11.30 3.31
C GLN A 38 -6.57 -10.92 1.88
N SER A 39 -7.79 -11.29 1.48
CA SER A 39 -8.29 -10.96 0.13
C SER A 39 -8.31 -9.46 -0.14
N TYR A 40 -8.52 -8.64 0.90
CA TYR A 40 -8.46 -7.18 0.77
C TYR A 40 -7.03 -6.75 0.36
N ILE A 41 -6.01 -7.28 1.05
CA ILE A 41 -4.62 -6.95 0.72
C ILE A 41 -4.28 -7.41 -0.69
N ALA A 42 -4.65 -8.64 -1.04
CA ALA A 42 -4.37 -9.20 -2.36
C ALA A 42 -5.02 -8.36 -3.47
N LYS A 43 -6.26 -7.93 -3.27
CA LYS A 43 -6.96 -7.13 -4.28
C LYS A 43 -6.30 -5.77 -4.48
N VAL A 44 -5.87 -5.14 -3.40
CA VAL A 44 -5.17 -3.86 -3.49
C VAL A 44 -3.84 -4.04 -4.23
N GLU A 45 -3.06 -5.04 -3.85
CA GLU A 45 -1.74 -5.27 -4.46
C GLU A 45 -1.85 -5.71 -5.92
N ASN A 46 -2.93 -6.38 -6.28
CA ASN A 46 -3.16 -6.82 -7.66
C ASN A 46 -3.85 -5.76 -8.53
N LEU A 47 -4.08 -4.55 -7.97
CA LEU A 47 -4.76 -3.45 -8.68
C LEU A 47 -6.22 -3.77 -9.03
N ASP A 48 -6.85 -4.62 -8.22
CA ASP A 48 -8.28 -4.95 -8.38
C ASP A 48 -9.16 -4.05 -7.52
N ARG A 49 -8.55 -3.32 -6.57
CA ARG A 49 -9.26 -2.41 -5.67
C ARG A 49 -8.36 -1.23 -5.34
N ARG A 50 -8.93 -0.02 -5.39
CA ARG A 50 -8.21 1.18 -4.98
C ARG A 50 -8.24 1.32 -3.47
N ILE A 51 -7.27 2.04 -2.93
CA ILE A 51 -7.31 2.51 -1.54
C ILE A 51 -7.45 4.02 -1.53
N ASP A 52 -8.08 4.54 -0.50
CA ASP A 52 -8.14 5.99 -0.28
C ASP A 52 -6.98 6.43 0.63
N VAL A 53 -6.91 7.74 0.90
CA VAL A 53 -5.80 8.28 1.69
C VAL A 53 -5.84 7.80 3.14
N ILE A 54 -7.02 7.57 3.69
CA ILE A 54 -7.15 7.08 5.07
C ILE A 54 -6.66 5.63 5.15
N GLU A 55 -7.06 4.81 4.19
CA GLU A 55 -6.58 3.43 4.11
C GLU A 55 -5.06 3.38 3.94
N LEU A 56 -4.53 4.27 3.11
CA LEU A 56 -3.09 4.37 2.89
C LEU A 56 -2.38 4.71 4.21
N HIS A 57 -2.91 5.65 4.97
CA HIS A 57 -2.35 6.01 6.26
C HIS A 57 -2.31 4.80 7.20
N ASP A 58 -3.42 4.05 7.29
CA ASP A 58 -3.50 2.86 8.14
C ASP A 58 -2.51 1.79 7.70
N TRP A 59 -2.41 1.58 6.40
CA TRP A 59 -1.48 0.62 5.80
C TRP A 59 -0.03 0.95 6.16
N LEU A 60 0.34 2.22 5.98
CA LEU A 60 1.70 2.67 6.29
C LEU A 60 2.00 2.62 7.79
N SER A 61 1.00 2.90 8.63
CA SER A 61 1.17 2.76 10.08
C SER A 61 1.47 1.32 10.45
N ALA A 62 0.77 0.37 9.82
CA ALA A 62 1.01 -1.06 10.06
C ALA A 62 2.39 -1.48 9.58
N LEU A 63 2.95 -0.79 8.57
CA LEU A 63 4.29 -1.06 8.05
C LEU A 63 5.36 -0.21 8.73
N ASP A 64 4.98 0.56 9.74
CA ASP A 64 5.88 1.45 10.49
C ASP A 64 6.61 2.42 9.57
N LYS A 65 5.85 3.08 8.70
CA LYS A 65 6.39 4.02 7.72
C LYS A 65 5.60 5.32 7.77
N SER A 66 6.32 6.46 7.75
CA SER A 66 5.70 7.77 7.71
C SER A 66 5.05 8.01 6.34
N ILE A 67 3.83 8.57 6.32
CA ILE A 67 3.16 8.88 5.06
C ILE A 67 3.93 9.96 4.28
N SER A 68 4.52 10.94 4.97
CA SER A 68 5.28 11.99 4.27
C SER A 68 6.53 11.41 3.62
N ASP A 69 7.26 10.52 4.31
CA ASP A 69 8.44 9.87 3.74
C ASP A 69 8.05 9.00 2.54
N PHE A 70 6.94 8.28 2.68
CA PHE A 70 6.46 7.42 1.61
C PHE A 70 6.08 8.21 0.35
N LEU A 71 5.31 9.29 0.54
CA LEU A 71 4.89 10.11 -0.60
C LEU A 71 6.08 10.81 -1.25
N ALA A 72 7.07 11.23 -0.46
CA ALA A 72 8.29 11.81 -1.01
C ALA A 72 9.01 10.80 -1.90
N SER A 73 9.12 9.55 -1.46
CA SER A 73 9.80 8.53 -2.26
C SER A 73 9.02 8.17 -3.53
N CYS A 74 7.69 8.35 -3.53
CA CYS A 74 6.86 8.04 -4.71
C CYS A 74 6.83 9.19 -5.72
N PHE A 75 6.84 10.45 -5.27
CA PHE A 75 6.55 11.60 -6.12
C PHE A 75 7.67 12.62 -6.24
N GLU A 76 8.63 12.60 -5.35
CA GLU A 76 9.77 13.53 -5.41
C GLU A 76 11.00 12.78 -5.89
N LYS A 77 11.28 12.93 -7.15
CA LYS A 77 12.40 12.26 -7.80
C LYS A 77 13.55 13.22 -8.02
#